data_4b37b53bea68ac97cab6601863baf0c6
#
_entry.id   4b37b53bea68ac97cab6601863baf0c6
#
_cell.length_a   1.000
_cell.length_b   1.000
_cell.length_c   1.000
_cell.angle_alpha   90.00
_cell.angle_beta   90.00
_cell.angle_gamma   90.00
#
_symmetry.space_group_name_H-M   'P 1'
#
loop_
_entity.id
_entity.type
_entity.pdbx_description
1 polymer ?
#
loop_
_entity_poly.entity_id
_entity_poly.type
_entity_poly.pdbx_seq_one_letter_code
_entity_poly.pdbx_strand_id
1 'polypeptide(L)'
;LNTKNKKIAMGTILLTSLIGVISVSLYFTSYGTPWGKQAAITESKEYITKYFNLDAEVKNTSYDAKMNSYAIAFETNKDGEFTIEYKSSNNFYISPEVQAYLSKHSKFTE
;
A
#
# COMPACT_ATOMS: atom_id res chain seq x y z
N LEU A 1 16.05 -44.50 -10.62
CA LEU A 1 16.80 -43.66 -9.67
C LEU A 1 17.08 -44.43 -8.39
N ASN A 2 18.34 -44.47 -7.96
CA ASN A 2 18.66 -45.09 -6.69
C ASN A 2 18.29 -44.15 -5.53
N THR A 3 18.30 -44.66 -4.30
CA THR A 3 17.89 -43.91 -3.12
C THR A 3 18.76 -42.69 -2.88
N LYS A 4 20.05 -42.75 -3.19
CA LYS A 4 20.99 -41.64 -3.04
C LYS A 4 20.62 -40.47 -3.93
N ASN A 5 20.28 -40.71 -5.20
CA ASN A 5 19.90 -39.66 -6.14
C ASN A 5 18.55 -39.01 -5.74
N LYS A 6 17.62 -39.82 -5.23
CA LYS A 6 16.33 -39.28 -4.71
C LYS A 6 16.55 -38.32 -3.54
N LYS A 7 17.44 -38.65 -2.61
CA LYS A 7 17.76 -37.81 -1.46
C LYS A 7 18.39 -36.49 -1.88
N ILE A 8 19.30 -36.52 -2.86
CA ILE A 8 19.96 -35.32 -3.38
C ILE A 8 18.93 -34.43 -4.08
N ALA A 9 18.06 -35.00 -4.92
CA ALA A 9 17.02 -34.26 -5.62
C ALA A 9 16.03 -33.60 -4.65
N MET A 10 15.61 -34.33 -3.60
CA MET A 10 14.70 -33.82 -2.61
C MET A 10 15.34 -32.67 -1.80
N GLY A 11 16.60 -32.80 -1.42
CA GLY A 11 17.34 -31.77 -0.72
C GLY A 11 17.49 -30.50 -1.57
N THR A 12 17.73 -30.65 -2.87
CA THR A 12 17.80 -29.53 -3.82
C THR A 12 16.48 -28.82 -3.95
N ILE A 13 15.38 -29.54 -4.04
CA ILE A 13 14.03 -28.96 -4.11
C ILE A 13 13.70 -28.19 -2.85
N LEU A 14 14.00 -28.75 -1.68
CA LEU A 14 13.76 -28.07 -0.40
C LEU A 14 14.57 -26.78 -0.27
N LEU A 15 15.85 -26.82 -0.66
CA LEU A 15 16.71 -25.64 -0.60
C LEU A 15 16.23 -24.55 -1.55
N THR A 16 15.85 -24.90 -2.77
CA THR A 16 15.33 -23.96 -3.77
C THR A 16 14.03 -23.32 -3.28
N SER A 17 13.13 -24.11 -2.69
CA SER A 17 11.88 -23.61 -2.13
C SER A 17 12.13 -22.63 -0.98
N LEU A 18 13.08 -22.92 -0.11
CA LEU A 18 13.45 -22.04 1.00
C LEU A 18 13.98 -20.69 0.50
N ILE A 19 14.87 -20.71 -0.48
CA ILE A 19 15.42 -19.49 -1.10
C ILE A 19 14.30 -18.68 -1.73
N GLY A 20 13.35 -19.31 -2.40
CA GLY A 20 12.20 -18.65 -3.00
C GLY A 20 11.33 -17.94 -1.96
N VAL A 21 11.02 -18.61 -0.86
CA VAL A 21 10.22 -18.04 0.23
C VAL A 21 10.92 -16.82 0.85
N ILE A 22 12.21 -16.93 1.11
CA ILE A 22 12.99 -15.82 1.67
C ILE A 22 13.03 -14.64 0.70
N SER A 23 13.23 -14.88 -0.59
CA SER A 23 13.28 -13.81 -1.60
C SER A 23 11.95 -13.08 -1.72
N VAL A 24 10.84 -13.81 -1.75
CA VAL A 24 9.48 -13.22 -1.81
C VAL A 24 9.20 -12.42 -0.54
N SER A 25 9.57 -12.94 0.63
CA SER A 25 9.38 -12.25 1.90
C SER A 25 10.16 -10.94 1.96
N LEU A 26 11.41 -10.95 1.52
CA LEU A 26 12.25 -9.74 1.45
C LEU A 26 11.66 -8.72 0.49
N TYR A 27 11.17 -9.16 -0.67
CA TYR A 27 10.54 -8.28 -1.65
C TYR A 27 9.32 -7.59 -1.04
N PHE A 28 8.42 -8.34 -0.43
CA PHE A 28 7.21 -7.77 0.17
C PHE A 28 7.51 -6.87 1.36
N THR A 29 8.54 -7.17 2.14
CA THR A 29 8.95 -6.31 3.25
C THR A 29 9.50 -4.97 2.75
N SER A 30 10.22 -4.97 1.63
CA SER A 30 10.85 -3.77 1.08
C SER A 30 9.91 -2.92 0.23
N TYR A 31 9.00 -3.54 -0.53
CA TYR A 31 8.17 -2.86 -1.53
C TYR A 31 6.67 -2.94 -1.25
N GLY A 32 6.28 -3.67 -0.20
CA GLY A 32 4.88 -3.89 0.10
C GLY A 32 4.27 -4.98 -0.77
N THR A 33 2.98 -5.24 -0.58
CA THR A 33 2.26 -6.28 -1.29
C THR A 33 1.23 -5.67 -2.25
N PRO A 34 0.89 -6.37 -3.36
CA PRO A 34 -0.15 -5.89 -4.27
C PRO A 34 -1.51 -5.72 -3.59
N TRP A 35 -1.88 -6.65 -2.72
CA TRP A 35 -3.15 -6.56 -1.98
C TRP A 35 -3.15 -5.45 -0.94
N GLY A 36 -2.00 -5.19 -0.28
CA GLY A 36 -1.86 -4.08 0.65
C GLY A 36 -1.96 -2.74 -0.05
N LYS A 37 -1.34 -2.60 -1.21
CA LYS A 37 -1.44 -1.41 -2.04
C LYS A 37 -2.88 -1.15 -2.46
N GLN A 38 -3.59 -2.18 -2.92
CA GLN A 38 -4.97 -2.06 -3.36
C GLN A 38 -5.90 -1.68 -2.20
N ALA A 39 -5.71 -2.29 -1.03
CA ALA A 39 -6.47 -1.94 0.17
C ALA A 39 -6.22 -0.48 0.58
N ALA A 40 -4.97 -0.04 0.53
CA ALA A 40 -4.60 1.34 0.86
C ALA A 40 -5.31 2.34 -0.07
N ILE A 41 -5.32 2.08 -1.36
CA ILE A 41 -5.98 2.92 -2.35
C ILE A 41 -7.49 2.95 -2.11
N THR A 42 -8.11 1.78 -2.00
CA THR A 42 -9.56 1.66 -1.86
C THR A 42 -10.05 2.33 -0.59
N GLU A 43 -9.44 2.03 0.55
CA GLU A 43 -9.87 2.58 1.83
C GLU A 43 -9.62 4.08 1.93
N SER A 44 -8.51 4.57 1.37
CA SER A 44 -8.22 6.01 1.36
C SER A 44 -9.23 6.77 0.50
N LYS A 45 -9.60 6.24 -0.66
CA LYS A 45 -10.64 6.82 -1.51
C LYS A 45 -11.99 6.84 -0.83
N GLU A 46 -12.35 5.75 -0.16
CA GLU A 46 -13.61 5.67 0.59
C GLU A 46 -13.65 6.71 1.71
N TYR A 47 -12.54 6.90 2.42
CA TYR A 47 -12.43 7.90 3.47
C TYR A 47 -12.68 9.31 2.93
N ILE A 48 -12.02 9.66 1.83
CA ILE A 48 -12.17 10.99 1.22
C ILE A 48 -13.60 11.21 0.75
N THR A 49 -14.19 10.23 0.12
CA THR A 49 -15.56 10.32 -0.38
C THR A 49 -16.56 10.42 0.77
N LYS A 50 -16.38 9.63 1.82
CA LYS A 50 -17.31 9.57 2.95
C LYS A 50 -17.28 10.85 3.80
N TYR A 51 -16.09 11.37 4.10
CA TYR A 51 -15.95 12.48 5.04
C TYR A 51 -15.87 13.84 4.39
N PHE A 52 -15.48 13.92 3.13
CA PHE A 52 -15.29 15.19 2.43
C PHE A 52 -16.08 15.31 1.14
N ASN A 53 -16.67 14.21 0.68
CA ASN A 53 -17.42 14.14 -0.59
C ASN A 53 -16.62 14.71 -1.76
N LEU A 54 -15.34 14.40 -1.79
CA LEU A 54 -14.45 14.82 -2.86
C LEU A 54 -14.14 13.64 -3.78
N ASP A 55 -14.10 13.94 -5.07
CA ASP A 55 -13.67 12.98 -6.08
C ASP A 55 -12.18 13.22 -6.37
N ALA A 56 -11.35 12.30 -5.96
CA ALA A 56 -9.92 12.38 -6.14
C ALA A 56 -9.40 11.10 -6.79
N GLU A 57 -8.43 11.25 -7.67
CA GLU A 57 -7.79 10.14 -8.35
C GLU A 57 -6.39 9.90 -7.81
N VAL A 58 -5.95 8.65 -7.83
CA VAL A 58 -4.61 8.28 -7.39
C VAL A 58 -3.62 8.67 -8.48
N LYS A 59 -2.67 9.52 -8.12
CA LYS A 59 -1.59 9.91 -9.01
C LYS A 59 -0.38 9.00 -8.85
N ASN A 60 -0.04 8.66 -7.61
CA ASN A 60 1.13 7.84 -7.31
C ASN A 60 0.95 7.15 -5.96
N THR A 61 1.58 5.99 -5.81
CA THR A 61 1.59 5.24 -4.56
C THR A 61 3.01 4.77 -4.29
N SER A 62 3.49 4.98 -3.08
CA SER A 62 4.80 4.51 -2.64
C SER A 62 4.67 3.76 -1.31
N TYR A 63 5.63 2.88 -1.05
CA TYR A 63 5.67 2.11 0.19
C TYR A 63 6.91 2.48 0.99
N ASP A 64 6.72 2.78 2.28
CA ASP A 64 7.79 3.06 3.21
C ASP A 64 8.01 1.84 4.10
N ALA A 65 9.11 1.13 3.85
CA ALA A 65 9.44 -0.09 4.59
C ALA A 65 9.75 0.17 6.07
N LYS A 66 10.31 1.33 6.39
CA LYS A 66 10.64 1.68 7.77
C LYS A 66 9.39 1.91 8.60
N MET A 67 8.42 2.61 8.04
CA MET A 67 7.17 2.93 8.71
C MET A 67 6.08 1.89 8.48
N ASN A 68 6.34 0.93 7.58
CA ASN A 68 5.37 -0.07 7.17
C ASN A 68 4.04 0.57 6.75
N SER A 69 4.15 1.57 5.89
CA SER A 69 3.00 2.36 5.45
C SER A 69 3.04 2.64 3.96
N TYR A 70 1.87 2.92 3.39
CA TYR A 70 1.73 3.36 2.00
C TYR A 70 1.45 4.85 1.98
N ALA A 71 2.16 5.58 1.14
CA ALA A 71 1.87 6.97 0.86
C ALA A 71 1.13 7.05 -0.48
N ILE A 72 -0.08 7.56 -0.45
CA ILE A 72 -0.94 7.63 -1.63
C ILE A 72 -1.13 9.09 -1.99
N ALA A 73 -0.58 9.50 -3.11
CA ALA A 73 -0.75 10.85 -3.63
C ALA A 73 -2.01 10.91 -4.47
N PHE A 74 -2.92 11.78 -4.10
CA PHE A 74 -4.18 12.01 -4.78
C PHE A 74 -4.16 13.33 -5.52
N GLU A 75 -4.90 13.39 -6.61
CA GLU A 75 -5.06 14.57 -7.42
C GLU A 75 -6.56 14.88 -7.56
N THR A 76 -6.93 16.12 -7.34
CA THR A 76 -8.29 16.58 -7.56
C THR A 76 -8.39 17.36 -8.88
N ASN A 77 -9.60 17.48 -9.40
CA ASN A 77 -9.83 18.16 -10.68
C ASN A 77 -9.51 19.67 -10.69
N LYS A 78 -9.20 20.27 -9.53
CA LYS A 78 -8.95 21.70 -9.40
C LYS A 78 -7.53 22.02 -8.94
N ASP A 79 -6.55 21.36 -9.54
CA ASP A 79 -5.13 21.63 -9.32
C ASP A 79 -4.63 21.40 -7.90
N GLY A 80 -5.32 20.55 -7.14
CA GLY A 80 -4.89 20.20 -5.80
C GLY A 80 -4.30 18.80 -5.76
N GLU A 81 -3.19 18.67 -5.06
CA GLU A 81 -2.59 17.37 -4.77
C GLU A 81 -2.43 17.25 -3.26
N PHE A 82 -2.68 16.06 -2.75
CA PHE A 82 -2.45 15.76 -1.34
C PHE A 82 -2.08 14.29 -1.15
N THR A 83 -1.43 14.00 -0.03
CA THR A 83 -0.94 12.66 0.26
C THR A 83 -1.54 12.17 1.57
N ILE A 84 -2.01 10.92 1.56
CA ILE A 84 -2.48 10.22 2.75
C ILE A 84 -1.54 9.07 3.05
N GLU A 85 -1.14 8.93 4.31
CA GLU A 85 -0.37 7.78 4.78
C GLU A 85 -1.32 6.72 5.36
N TYR A 86 -1.24 5.52 4.82
CA TYR A 86 -2.07 4.39 5.20
C TYR A 86 -1.21 3.28 5.80
N LYS A 87 -1.51 2.86 7.01
CA LYS A 87 -0.83 1.73 7.67
C LYS A 87 -1.66 0.46 7.64
N SER A 88 -2.93 0.58 7.98
CA SER A 88 -3.85 -0.55 8.01
C SER A 88 -5.29 -0.03 8.01
N SER A 89 -6.27 -0.93 8.00
CA SER A 89 -7.68 -0.56 8.07
C SER A 89 -7.95 0.41 9.21
N ASN A 90 -8.57 1.54 8.89
CA ASN A 90 -8.92 2.60 9.84
C ASN A 90 -7.70 3.24 10.52
N ASN A 91 -6.50 3.03 10.00
CA ASN A 91 -5.29 3.63 10.53
C ASN A 91 -4.62 4.49 9.46
N PHE A 92 -5.13 5.70 9.30
CA PHE A 92 -4.63 6.70 8.35
C PHE A 92 -3.95 7.82 9.09
N TYR A 93 -2.88 8.35 8.50
CA TYR A 93 -2.32 9.62 8.92
C TYR A 93 -2.57 10.67 7.85
N ILE A 94 -3.23 11.73 8.25
CA ILE A 94 -3.49 12.87 7.40
C ILE A 94 -2.91 14.09 8.12
N SER A 95 -1.96 14.78 7.47
CA SER A 95 -1.33 15.95 8.08
C SER A 95 -2.37 17.07 8.31
N PRO A 96 -2.12 17.96 9.28
CA PRO A 96 -3.04 19.09 9.51
C PRO A 96 -3.25 19.96 8.28
N GLU A 97 -2.22 20.13 7.46
CA GLU A 97 -2.31 20.90 6.21
C GLU A 97 -3.26 20.24 5.21
N VAL A 98 -3.17 18.91 5.09
CA VAL A 98 -4.04 18.13 4.21
C VAL A 98 -5.47 18.15 4.73
N GLN A 99 -5.67 18.03 6.05
CA GLN A 99 -7.01 18.13 6.63
C GLN A 99 -7.65 19.49 6.36
N ALA A 100 -6.89 20.56 6.49
CA ALA A 100 -7.37 21.90 6.19
C ALA A 100 -7.74 22.04 4.71
N TYR A 101 -6.91 21.50 3.83
CA TYR A 101 -7.18 21.48 2.39
C TYR A 101 -8.47 20.72 2.07
N LEU A 102 -8.62 19.52 2.62
CA LEU A 102 -9.81 18.70 2.38
C LEU A 102 -11.08 19.35 2.92
N SER A 103 -11.01 19.94 4.10
CA SER A 103 -12.16 20.65 4.70
C SER A 103 -12.55 21.86 3.86
N LYS A 104 -11.58 22.61 3.34
CA LYS A 104 -11.83 23.77 2.50
C LYS A 104 -12.52 23.41 1.18
N HIS A 105 -12.15 22.26 0.60
CA HIS A 105 -12.68 21.80 -0.68
C HIS A 105 -13.81 20.78 -0.54
N SER A 106 -14.25 20.50 0.68
CA SER A 106 -15.31 19.55 0.95
C SER A 106 -16.64 20.04 0.36
N LYS A 107 -17.36 19.13 -0.28
CA LYS A 107 -18.68 19.44 -0.85
C LYS A 107 -19.81 19.37 0.19
N PHE A 108 -19.48 19.02 1.43
CA PHE A 108 -20.44 19.06 2.53
C PHE A 108 -20.55 20.44 3.16
N THR A 109 -19.52 21.28 2.99
CA THR A 109 -19.51 22.65 3.53
C THR A 109 -19.74 23.65 2.39
N GLU A 110 -20.86 24.27 2.43
CA GLU A 110 -21.23 25.37 1.52
C GLU A 110 -21.38 26.68 2.27
#